data_dc8062eae12b8ae3890cdcd373de3c17
#
_entry.id   dc8062eae12b8ae3890cdcd373de3c17
#
_cell.length_a   1.000
_cell.length_b   1.000
_cell.length_c   1.000
_cell.angle_alpha   90.00
_cell.angle_beta   90.00
_cell.angle_gamma   90.00
#
_symmetry.space_group_name_H-M   'P 1'
#
loop_
_entity.id
_entity.type
_entity.pdbx_description
1 polymer ?
#
loop_
_entity_poly.entity_id
_entity_poly.type
_entity_poly.pdbx_seq_one_letter_code
_entity_poly.pdbx_strand_id
1 'polypeptide(L)'
;MTTNQDVYEKIILEQEDKEIQYRLVVSTFNDVEYVHIRKYYLDFEGEYKPTKEGVCIPFELNSLSNLFEGLVELLSLSESKSIIQEHFKDLLTDLYD
;
A
#
# COMPACT_ATOMS: atom_id res chain seq x y z
N MET A 1 19.26 -14.38 13.93
CA MET A 1 19.23 -13.02 13.39
C MET A 1 17.99 -12.85 12.52
N THR A 2 17.24 -11.84 12.83
CA THR A 2 16.02 -11.58 12.07
C THR A 2 16.30 -10.65 10.91
N THR A 3 15.72 -10.97 9.78
CA THR A 3 15.82 -10.13 8.60
C THR A 3 14.43 -9.61 8.25
N ASN A 4 14.42 -8.41 7.73
CA ASN A 4 13.22 -7.83 7.19
C ASN A 4 12.92 -8.53 5.86
N GLN A 5 11.71 -9.07 5.74
CA GLN A 5 11.33 -9.79 4.53
C GLN A 5 10.00 -9.26 4.01
N ASP A 6 10.01 -8.80 2.78
CA ASP A 6 8.79 -8.31 2.14
C ASP A 6 8.01 -9.49 1.57
N VAL A 7 6.74 -9.60 1.98
CA VAL A 7 5.86 -10.67 1.51
C VAL A 7 4.81 -10.17 0.53
N TYR A 8 4.66 -8.87 0.39
CA TYR A 8 3.73 -8.24 -0.54
C TYR A 8 4.18 -6.83 -0.85
N GLU A 9 4.01 -6.41 -2.09
CA GLU A 9 4.37 -5.07 -2.50
C GLU A 9 3.49 -4.62 -3.66
N LYS A 10 3.02 -3.37 -3.58
CA LYS A 10 2.22 -2.78 -4.63
C LYS A 10 2.57 -1.30 -4.75
N ILE A 11 2.83 -0.85 -5.96
CA ILE A 11 3.05 0.57 -6.22
C ILE A 11 1.69 1.28 -6.18
N ILE A 12 1.56 2.24 -5.27
CA ILE A 12 0.32 3.02 -5.13
C ILE A 12 0.34 4.23 -6.04
N LEU A 13 1.50 4.89 -6.13
CA LEU A 13 1.65 6.12 -6.89
C LEU A 13 3.07 6.19 -7.43
N GLU A 14 3.18 6.58 -8.68
CA GLU A 14 4.49 6.80 -9.31
C GLU A 14 4.51 8.21 -9.91
N GLN A 15 5.50 9.00 -9.52
CA GLN A 15 5.72 10.34 -10.05
C GLN A 15 7.07 10.36 -10.77
N GLU A 16 7.05 10.02 -12.04
CA GLU A 16 8.29 9.87 -12.83
C GLU A 16 9.09 11.15 -12.91
N ASP A 17 8.41 12.30 -13.01
CA ASP A 17 9.07 13.59 -13.09
C ASP A 17 9.83 13.95 -11.82
N LYS A 18 9.41 13.42 -10.70
CA LYS A 18 10.08 13.64 -9.41
C LYS A 18 10.94 12.46 -8.98
N GLU A 19 10.92 11.39 -9.76
CA GLU A 19 11.68 10.17 -9.48
C GLU A 19 11.31 9.58 -8.12
N ILE A 20 10.01 9.54 -7.83
CA ILE A 20 9.46 9.10 -6.55
C ILE A 20 8.37 8.07 -6.79
N GLN A 21 8.30 7.08 -5.90
CA GLN A 21 7.20 6.13 -5.83
C GLN A 21 6.71 6.04 -4.40
N TYR A 22 5.42 5.75 -4.24
CA TYR A 22 4.86 5.34 -2.96
C TYR A 22 4.38 3.91 -3.12
N ARG A 23 4.73 3.06 -2.17
CA ARG A 23 4.39 1.65 -2.23
C ARG A 23 3.69 1.20 -0.96
N LEU A 24 2.74 0.28 -1.13
CA LEU A 24 2.13 -0.46 -0.04
C LEU A 24 2.92 -1.76 0.09
N VAL A 25 3.47 -2.00 1.26
CA VAL A 25 4.36 -3.14 1.49
C VAL A 25 3.94 -3.86 2.76
N VAL A 26 3.94 -5.19 2.72
CA VAL A 26 3.80 -6.01 3.92
C VAL A 26 5.12 -6.72 4.14
N SER A 27 5.69 -6.57 5.32
CA SER A 27 6.97 -7.17 5.65
C SER A 27 6.91 -7.86 7.00
N THR A 28 7.82 -8.81 7.20
CA THR A 28 7.94 -9.54 8.45
C THR A 28 9.24 -9.13 9.14
N PHE A 29 9.14 -8.81 10.41
CA PHE A 29 10.30 -8.48 11.23
C PHE A 29 10.10 -9.07 12.62
N ASN A 30 11.05 -9.90 13.08
CA ASN A 30 10.94 -10.60 14.36
C ASN A 30 9.65 -11.40 14.48
N ASP A 31 9.25 -12.07 13.40
CA ASP A 31 8.04 -12.88 13.35
C ASP A 31 6.74 -12.08 13.49
N VAL A 32 6.83 -10.76 13.35
CA VAL A 32 5.65 -9.88 13.34
C VAL A 32 5.50 -9.26 11.97
N GLU A 33 4.29 -9.28 11.45
CA GLU A 33 4.02 -8.69 10.15
C GLU A 33 3.58 -7.23 10.32
N TYR A 34 4.07 -6.39 9.41
CA TYR A 34 3.77 -4.95 9.40
C TYR A 34 3.30 -4.52 8.03
N VAL A 35 2.41 -3.55 8.01
CA VAL A 35 1.96 -2.89 6.79
C VAL A 35 2.64 -1.53 6.73
N HIS A 36 3.26 -1.23 5.60
CA HIS A 36 3.95 0.03 5.36
C HIS A 36 3.33 0.76 4.18
N ILE A 37 3.22 2.06 4.30
CA ILE A 37 3.04 2.93 3.15
C ILE A 37 4.29 3.80 3.14
N ARG A 38 5.14 3.60 2.13
CA ARG A 38 6.49 4.15 2.17
C ARG A 38 6.85 4.82 0.86
N LYS A 39 7.60 5.89 0.98
CA LYS A 39 8.15 6.63 -0.16
C LYS A 39 9.46 5.99 -0.59
N TYR A 40 9.62 5.83 -1.90
CA TYR A 40 10.85 5.34 -2.52
C TYR A 40 11.40 6.44 -3.42
N TYR A 41 12.70 6.48 -3.57
CA TYR A 41 13.37 7.41 -4.47
C TYR A 41 14.17 6.65 -5.51
N LEU A 42 14.33 7.24 -6.68
CA LEU A 42 15.12 6.65 -7.74
C LEU A 42 16.59 7.05 -7.54
N ASP A 43 17.47 6.06 -7.37
CA ASP A 43 18.89 6.33 -7.21
C ASP A 43 19.55 6.52 -8.58
N PHE A 44 20.81 6.86 -8.58
CA PHE A 44 21.51 7.12 -9.84
C PHE A 44 21.88 5.85 -10.60
N GLU A 45 21.65 4.69 -10.03
CA GLU A 45 21.81 3.41 -10.73
C GLU A 45 20.52 3.00 -11.43
N GLY A 46 19.46 3.77 -11.28
CA GLY A 46 18.18 3.46 -11.90
C GLY A 46 17.29 2.54 -11.09
N GLU A 47 17.54 2.40 -9.80
CA GLU A 47 16.77 1.56 -8.92
C GLU A 47 16.03 2.38 -7.87
N TYR A 48 14.81 1.98 -7.55
CA TYR A 48 14.05 2.63 -6.50
C TYR A 48 14.43 2.03 -5.15
N LYS A 49 14.79 2.91 -4.23
CA LYS A 49 15.20 2.54 -2.87
C LYS A 49 14.26 3.15 -1.84
N PRO A 50 13.99 2.44 -0.74
CA PRO A 50 13.11 2.98 0.29
C PRO A 50 13.75 4.14 1.04
N THR A 51 12.91 5.08 1.47
CA THR A 51 13.31 6.18 2.35
C THR A 51 12.80 5.90 3.75
N LYS A 52 13.12 6.80 4.67
CA LYS A 52 12.58 6.73 6.03
C LYS A 52 11.18 7.34 6.12
N GLU A 53 10.72 7.97 5.04
CA GLU A 53 9.41 8.59 5.02
C GLU A 53 8.34 7.54 4.76
N GLY A 54 7.46 7.36 5.73
CA GLY A 54 6.40 6.40 5.61
C GLY A 54 5.74 6.10 6.93
N VAL A 55 4.72 5.27 6.86
CA VAL A 55 3.95 4.83 8.02
C VAL A 55 4.10 3.32 8.11
N CYS A 56 4.27 2.83 9.32
CA CYS A 56 4.39 1.40 9.58
C CYS A 56 3.45 1.03 10.71
N ILE A 57 2.53 0.12 10.45
CA ILE A 57 1.59 -0.35 11.47
C ILE A 57 1.59 -1.87 11.51
N PRO A 58 1.34 -2.46 12.69
CA PRO A 58 1.23 -3.91 12.77
C PRO A 58 0.09 -4.43 11.89
N PHE A 59 0.31 -5.61 11.31
CA PHE A 59 -0.70 -6.25 10.47
C PHE A 59 -1.75 -6.88 11.37
N GLU A 60 -2.75 -6.12 11.75
CA GLU A 60 -3.83 -6.54 12.61
C GLU A 60 -5.17 -6.28 11.95
N LEU A 61 -6.11 -7.18 12.16
CA LEU A 61 -7.43 -7.07 11.52
C LEU A 61 -8.11 -5.74 11.86
N ASN A 62 -8.06 -5.32 13.12
CA ASN A 62 -8.72 -4.07 13.55
C ASN A 62 -8.11 -2.86 12.83
N SER A 63 -6.78 -2.79 12.81
CA SER A 63 -6.09 -1.66 12.17
C SER A 63 -6.37 -1.60 10.68
N LEU A 64 -6.31 -2.75 10.02
CA LEU A 64 -6.54 -2.81 8.58
C LEU A 64 -8.01 -2.54 8.24
N SER A 65 -8.94 -3.02 9.07
CA SER A 65 -10.36 -2.75 8.85
C SER A 65 -10.65 -1.26 8.96
N ASN A 66 -10.06 -0.60 9.96
CA ASN A 66 -10.23 0.84 10.14
C ASN A 66 -9.63 1.62 8.99
N LEU A 67 -8.46 1.20 8.51
CA LEU A 67 -7.83 1.83 7.35
C LEU A 67 -8.70 1.66 6.11
N PHE A 68 -9.19 0.45 5.87
CA PHE A 68 -10.05 0.18 4.73
C PHE A 68 -11.33 1.02 4.80
N GLU A 69 -11.95 1.08 5.97
CA GLU A 69 -13.14 1.89 6.16
C GLU A 69 -12.88 3.36 5.83
N GLY A 70 -11.77 3.90 6.34
CA GLY A 70 -11.40 5.27 6.05
C GLY A 70 -11.17 5.53 4.57
N LEU A 71 -10.51 4.60 3.88
CA LEU A 71 -10.28 4.72 2.46
C LEU A 71 -11.58 4.69 1.67
N VAL A 72 -12.51 3.80 2.05
CA VAL A 72 -13.82 3.72 1.41
C VAL A 72 -14.59 5.02 1.62
N GLU A 73 -14.57 5.56 2.83
CA GLU A 73 -15.24 6.82 3.12
C GLU A 73 -14.67 7.97 2.27
N LEU A 74 -13.34 8.04 2.14
CA LEU A 74 -12.70 9.06 1.32
C LEU A 74 -13.10 8.92 -0.15
N LEU A 75 -13.12 7.70 -0.66
CA LEU A 75 -13.51 7.46 -2.04
C LEU A 75 -14.97 7.78 -2.28
N SER A 76 -15.83 7.53 -1.29
CA SER A 76 -17.26 7.80 -1.43
C SER A 76 -17.60 9.29 -1.45
N LEU A 77 -16.66 10.15 -1.05
CA LEU A 77 -16.83 11.59 -1.13
C LEU A 77 -16.61 12.13 -2.54
N SER A 78 -16.05 11.30 -3.42
CA SER A 78 -15.79 11.72 -4.79
C SER A 78 -17.07 11.64 -5.63
N GLU A 79 -17.07 12.34 -6.77
CA GLU A 79 -18.19 12.31 -7.71
C GLU A 79 -18.26 10.99 -8.48
N SER A 80 -17.26 10.14 -8.30
CA SER A 80 -17.15 8.88 -9.05
C SER A 80 -17.59 7.69 -8.22
N LYS A 81 -18.47 7.88 -7.25
CA LYS A 81 -18.89 6.83 -6.33
C LYS A 81 -19.34 5.55 -7.05
N SER A 82 -20.19 5.69 -8.07
CA SER A 82 -20.70 4.53 -8.79
C SER A 82 -19.59 3.78 -9.53
N ILE A 83 -18.64 4.52 -10.09
CA ILE A 83 -17.50 3.92 -10.80
C ILE A 83 -16.63 3.17 -9.82
N ILE A 84 -16.42 3.72 -8.64
CA ILE A 84 -15.60 3.09 -7.60
C ILE A 84 -16.26 1.81 -7.11
N GLN A 85 -17.59 1.83 -6.92
CA GLN A 85 -18.32 0.64 -6.51
C GLN A 85 -18.21 -0.47 -7.53
N GLU A 86 -18.29 -0.15 -8.81
CA GLU A 86 -18.11 -1.14 -9.89
C GLU A 86 -16.71 -1.72 -9.87
N HIS A 87 -15.71 -0.87 -9.69
CA HIS A 87 -14.32 -1.30 -9.64
C HIS A 87 -14.07 -2.28 -8.49
N PHE A 88 -14.60 -1.97 -7.30
CA PHE A 88 -14.46 -2.87 -6.15
C PHE A 88 -15.16 -4.20 -6.37
N LYS A 89 -16.32 -4.16 -6.99
CA LYS A 89 -17.05 -5.37 -7.30
C LYS A 89 -16.22 -6.29 -8.20
N ASP A 90 -15.61 -5.72 -9.23
CA ASP A 90 -14.77 -6.47 -10.16
C ASP A 90 -13.53 -7.03 -9.45
N LEU A 91 -12.90 -6.22 -8.61
CA LEU A 91 -11.74 -6.66 -7.84
C LEU A 91 -12.06 -7.84 -6.94
N LEU A 92 -13.19 -7.77 -6.23
CA LEU A 92 -13.61 -8.84 -5.33
C LEU A 92 -13.92 -10.11 -6.10
N THR A 93 -14.56 -9.98 -7.26
CA THR A 93 -14.85 -11.12 -8.11
C THR A 93 -13.56 -11.79 -8.55
N ASP A 94 -12.58 -11.01 -9.00
CA ASP A 94 -11.29 -11.56 -9.43
C ASP A 94 -10.54 -12.26 -8.31
N LEU A 95 -10.66 -11.76 -7.08
CA LEU A 95 -9.96 -12.33 -5.94
C LEU A 95 -10.59 -13.64 -5.45
N TYR A 96 -11.91 -13.80 -5.58
CA TYR A 96 -12.61 -14.94 -5.01
C TYR A 96 -13.12 -15.94 -6.05
N ASP A 97 -12.90 -15.68 -7.31
CA ASP A 97 -13.16 -16.63 -8.40
C ASP A 97 -11.85 -17.30 -8.84
#